data_342183730fc9c73f51794ba0276197f0
#
_entry.id   342183730fc9c73f51794ba0276197f0
#
_cell.length_a   1.000
_cell.length_b   1.000
_cell.length_c   1.000
_cell.angle_alpha   90.00
_cell.angle_beta   90.00
_cell.angle_gamma   90.00
#
_symmetry.space_group_name_H-M   'P 1'
#
loop_
_entity.id
_entity.type
_entity.pdbx_description
1 polymer ?
#
loop_
_entity_poly.entity_id
_entity_poly.type
_entity_poly.pdbx_seq_one_letter_code
_entity_poly.pdbx_strand_id
1 'polypeptide(L)'
;MQEVVEFLKFPERFTALGAKIPKGVLLVGPPGTGKTLLSRAVAGEANVPFYLISGSEFVEMFVGVGAARVRDLFGQAKREAPSIVFVDEIDAVGRQRGAGLGGGHDEREQTLNQILVEMDGFDTGSNVIVIAATNRPDVLDPALLRPGRFDRRVVLDNPDINGRIGILEVHIKGKPLDHTVDLEFIAKQTPGFSGADLANLVNEAAILAARKGKKAVGAAEFTEAVDRVIAGPERKSRVIGLKEKQITAYHEAGHALVAYTLPDADIVGKVSIVARGSMGGYTRLMPDEDRYLYSKSQFLGMLATALGGRIAEEIQFDELTTGASNDLEQATKIARQMVTRYGMTKWSKYEEVPITTLVEGIDQGKVESIEIYGNDLLFTMKSRRGKELSLIHISEPTSRYAIS
;
A
#
# COMPACT_ATOMS: atom_id res chain seq x y z
N MET A 1 1.43 -1.21 21.62
CA MET A 1 2.75 -1.84 21.80
C MET A 1 3.36 -1.56 23.16
N GLN A 2 3.17 -0.38 23.77
CA GLN A 2 3.59 -0.11 25.15
C GLN A 2 3.03 -1.12 26.15
N GLU A 3 1.73 -1.46 26.07
CA GLU A 3 1.14 -2.50 26.90
C GLU A 3 1.84 -3.86 26.77
N VAL A 4 2.34 -4.22 25.57
CA VAL A 4 3.10 -5.47 25.36
C VAL A 4 4.40 -5.44 26.14
N VAL A 5 5.10 -4.31 26.14
CA VAL A 5 6.31 -4.10 26.96
C VAL A 5 6.00 -4.22 28.43
N GLU A 6 4.93 -3.59 28.89
CA GLU A 6 4.50 -3.67 30.31
C GLU A 6 4.12 -5.09 30.74
N PHE A 7 3.42 -5.84 29.88
CA PHE A 7 3.10 -7.25 30.12
C PHE A 7 4.34 -8.11 30.28
N LEU A 8 5.36 -7.89 29.46
CA LEU A 8 6.60 -8.66 29.52
C LEU A 8 7.46 -8.27 30.73
N LYS A 9 7.47 -6.98 31.11
CA LYS A 9 8.24 -6.50 32.27
C LYS A 9 7.57 -6.83 33.61
N PHE A 10 6.24 -6.74 33.67
CA PHE A 10 5.50 -6.81 34.93
C PHE A 10 4.24 -7.69 34.82
N PRO A 11 4.35 -8.96 34.44
CA PRO A 11 3.20 -9.83 34.21
C PRO A 11 2.28 -9.98 35.44
N GLU A 12 2.85 -9.94 36.64
CA GLU A 12 2.11 -10.09 37.90
C GLU A 12 1.06 -9.01 38.12
N ARG A 13 1.29 -7.78 37.64
CA ARG A 13 0.31 -6.68 37.78
C ARG A 13 -1.00 -6.96 37.03
N PHE A 14 -0.90 -7.66 35.91
CA PHE A 14 -2.05 -7.97 35.08
C PHE A 14 -2.75 -9.24 35.54
N THR A 15 -2.00 -10.26 35.90
CA THR A 15 -2.55 -11.53 36.41
C THR A 15 -3.26 -11.35 37.75
N ALA A 16 -2.76 -10.47 38.63
CA ALA A 16 -3.42 -10.14 39.89
C ALA A 16 -4.84 -9.56 39.74
N LEU A 17 -5.11 -8.89 38.62
CA LEU A 17 -6.43 -8.34 38.26
C LEU A 17 -7.25 -9.31 37.39
N GLY A 18 -6.76 -10.53 37.13
CA GLY A 18 -7.40 -11.51 36.24
C GLY A 18 -7.33 -11.16 34.76
N ALA A 19 -6.50 -10.17 34.37
CA ALA A 19 -6.30 -9.82 32.96
C ALA A 19 -5.56 -10.93 32.20
N LYS A 20 -6.05 -11.25 31.00
CA LYS A 20 -5.37 -12.20 30.11
C LYS A 20 -4.36 -11.46 29.26
N ILE A 21 -3.11 -11.92 29.27
CA ILE A 21 -2.05 -11.42 28.41
C ILE A 21 -2.37 -11.83 26.95
N PRO A 22 -2.31 -10.90 25.98
CA PRO A 22 -2.52 -11.24 24.59
C PRO A 22 -1.44 -12.20 24.11
N LYS A 23 -1.84 -13.34 23.55
CA LYS A 23 -0.89 -14.34 23.04
C LYS A 23 -0.26 -13.91 21.73
N GLY A 24 -0.99 -13.14 20.91
CA GLY A 24 -0.54 -12.74 19.60
C GLY A 24 -0.92 -11.31 19.21
N VAL A 25 0.00 -10.65 18.54
CA VAL A 25 -0.18 -9.31 17.96
C VAL A 25 0.11 -9.36 16.47
N LEU A 26 -0.82 -8.90 15.65
CA LEU A 26 -0.64 -8.79 14.20
C LEU A 26 -0.31 -7.35 13.82
N LEU A 27 0.89 -7.14 13.27
CA LEU A 27 1.30 -5.87 12.69
C LEU A 27 0.91 -5.84 11.20
N VAL A 28 0.12 -4.86 10.83
CA VAL A 28 -0.39 -4.71 9.46
C VAL A 28 0.04 -3.36 8.92
N GLY A 29 0.48 -3.31 7.67
CA GLY A 29 0.78 -2.04 7.01
C GLY A 29 1.63 -2.21 5.76
N PRO A 30 1.82 -1.14 4.97
CA PRO A 30 2.65 -1.16 3.79
C PRO A 30 4.09 -1.63 4.06
N PRO A 31 4.82 -2.10 3.06
CA PRO A 31 6.24 -2.43 3.22
C PRO A 31 7.03 -1.18 3.63
N GLY A 32 8.10 -1.38 4.39
CA GLY A 32 8.98 -0.28 4.80
C GLY A 32 8.49 0.59 5.96
N THR A 33 7.31 0.32 6.55
CA THR A 33 6.75 1.09 7.68
C THR A 33 7.37 0.77 9.05
N GLY A 34 8.37 -0.12 9.10
CA GLY A 34 9.12 -0.40 10.33
C GLY A 34 8.52 -1.49 11.22
N LYS A 35 7.67 -2.39 10.70
CA LYS A 35 7.06 -3.49 11.47
C LYS A 35 8.09 -4.33 12.23
N THR A 36 9.12 -4.80 11.55
CA THR A 36 10.22 -5.59 12.14
C THR A 36 11.04 -4.77 13.13
N LEU A 37 11.30 -3.48 12.82
CA LEU A 37 12.01 -2.58 13.72
C LEU A 37 11.25 -2.34 15.02
N LEU A 38 9.94 -2.10 14.93
CA LEU A 38 9.07 -1.92 16.09
C LEU A 38 9.08 -3.16 16.99
N SER A 39 9.02 -4.36 16.39
CA SER A 39 9.04 -5.62 17.15
C SER A 39 10.36 -5.83 17.89
N ARG A 40 11.49 -5.51 17.25
CA ARG A 40 12.81 -5.53 17.90
C ARG A 40 12.91 -4.48 19.02
N ALA A 41 12.36 -3.28 18.80
CA ALA A 41 12.35 -2.24 19.81
C ALA A 41 11.54 -2.65 21.05
N VAL A 42 10.39 -3.34 20.85
CA VAL A 42 9.58 -3.88 21.95
C VAL A 42 10.37 -4.92 22.75
N ALA A 43 11.08 -5.84 22.08
CA ALA A 43 11.90 -6.84 22.75
C ALA A 43 13.07 -6.21 23.53
N GLY A 44 13.75 -5.24 22.91
CA GLY A 44 14.86 -4.51 23.55
C GLY A 44 14.38 -3.69 24.76
N GLU A 45 13.24 -2.99 24.62
CA GLU A 45 12.66 -2.24 25.74
C GLU A 45 12.17 -3.15 26.86
N ALA A 46 11.61 -4.32 26.54
CA ALA A 46 11.21 -5.33 27.53
C ALA A 46 12.39 -6.11 28.10
N ASN A 47 13.57 -6.05 27.48
CA ASN A 47 14.78 -6.82 27.81
C ASN A 47 14.52 -8.35 27.81
N VAL A 48 13.86 -8.85 26.75
CA VAL A 48 13.53 -10.26 26.59
C VAL A 48 14.13 -10.83 25.29
N PRO A 49 14.38 -12.16 25.22
CA PRO A 49 14.81 -12.84 24.01
C PRO A 49 13.86 -12.59 22.84
N PHE A 50 14.44 -12.41 21.64
CA PHE A 50 13.73 -12.12 20.39
C PHE A 50 14.08 -13.17 19.34
N TYR A 51 13.11 -13.99 18.98
CA TYR A 51 13.23 -15.03 17.97
C TYR A 51 12.58 -14.53 16.67
N LEU A 52 13.38 -14.38 15.62
CA LEU A 52 12.95 -13.90 14.31
C LEU A 52 12.92 -15.05 13.32
N ILE A 53 11.83 -15.16 12.56
CA ILE A 53 11.73 -16.04 11.41
C ILE A 53 10.88 -15.37 10.33
N SER A 54 11.19 -15.63 9.05
CA SER A 54 10.31 -15.26 7.94
C SER A 54 9.30 -16.38 7.67
N GLY A 55 8.04 -16.00 7.38
CA GLY A 55 7.03 -16.95 6.93
C GLY A 55 7.45 -17.74 5.69
N SER A 56 8.28 -17.14 4.83
CA SER A 56 8.85 -17.81 3.66
C SER A 56 9.83 -18.94 4.01
N GLU A 57 10.52 -18.86 5.15
CA GLU A 57 11.45 -19.89 5.62
C GLU A 57 10.74 -21.18 6.09
N PHE A 58 9.44 -21.10 6.30
CA PHE A 58 8.62 -22.27 6.62
C PHE A 58 8.12 -22.99 5.38
N VAL A 59 8.21 -22.38 4.18
CA VAL A 59 7.76 -22.96 2.92
C VAL A 59 8.92 -23.71 2.28
N GLU A 60 8.97 -25.03 2.49
CA GLU A 60 9.99 -25.90 1.92
C GLU A 60 9.37 -26.86 0.89
N MET A 61 10.23 -27.52 0.07
CA MET A 61 9.77 -28.52 -0.89
C MET A 61 9.37 -29.86 -0.23
N PHE A 62 9.83 -30.12 1.00
CA PHE A 62 9.58 -31.38 1.71
C PHE A 62 8.53 -31.20 2.80
N VAL A 63 7.47 -31.98 2.72
CA VAL A 63 6.35 -31.95 3.65
C VAL A 63 6.80 -32.22 5.08
N GLY A 64 6.38 -31.38 6.03
CA GLY A 64 6.64 -31.53 7.47
C GLY A 64 7.87 -30.80 8.00
N VAL A 65 8.77 -30.30 7.16
CA VAL A 65 9.96 -29.54 7.59
C VAL A 65 9.56 -28.21 8.21
N GLY A 66 8.65 -27.46 7.59
CA GLY A 66 8.15 -26.22 8.14
C GLY A 66 7.49 -26.40 9.51
N ALA A 67 6.65 -27.42 9.67
CA ALA A 67 6.01 -27.72 10.95
C ALA A 67 7.04 -28.11 12.04
N ALA A 68 8.12 -28.80 11.69
CA ALA A 68 9.20 -29.10 12.63
C ALA A 68 9.93 -27.84 13.09
N ARG A 69 10.26 -26.92 12.16
CA ARG A 69 10.88 -25.63 12.50
C ARG A 69 9.99 -24.77 13.41
N VAL A 70 8.66 -24.78 13.17
CA VAL A 70 7.72 -24.11 14.07
C VAL A 70 7.82 -24.68 15.48
N ARG A 71 7.77 -26.03 15.64
CA ARG A 71 7.88 -26.64 16.97
C ARG A 71 9.19 -26.30 17.67
N ASP A 72 10.30 -26.34 16.95
CA ASP A 72 11.63 -26.03 17.52
C ASP A 72 11.72 -24.59 17.98
N LEU A 73 11.28 -23.63 17.14
CA LEU A 73 11.26 -22.20 17.45
C LEU A 73 10.41 -21.90 18.69
N PHE A 74 9.17 -22.39 18.70
CA PHE A 74 8.26 -22.20 19.84
C PHE A 74 8.75 -22.92 21.09
N GLY A 75 9.37 -24.09 20.93
CA GLY A 75 10.01 -24.83 22.04
C GLY A 75 11.18 -24.06 22.65
N GLN A 76 12.00 -23.38 21.86
CA GLN A 76 13.07 -22.50 22.34
C GLN A 76 12.48 -21.30 23.08
N ALA A 77 11.50 -20.61 22.48
CA ALA A 77 10.86 -19.46 23.08
C ALA A 77 10.20 -19.77 24.43
N LYS A 78 9.57 -20.95 24.57
CA LYS A 78 8.98 -21.42 25.84
C LYS A 78 10.04 -21.67 26.91
N ARG A 79 11.21 -22.21 26.55
CA ARG A 79 12.30 -22.47 27.51
C ARG A 79 12.94 -21.21 28.06
N GLU A 80 12.94 -20.14 27.22
CA GLU A 80 13.56 -18.85 27.57
C GLU A 80 12.52 -17.76 27.84
N ALA A 81 11.32 -18.16 28.30
CA ALA A 81 10.27 -17.20 28.67
C ALA A 81 10.67 -16.36 29.90
N PRO A 82 10.33 -15.05 29.96
CA PRO A 82 9.53 -14.32 28.97
C PRO A 82 10.28 -14.04 27.66
N SER A 83 9.60 -14.20 26.51
CA SER A 83 10.23 -14.06 25.19
C SER A 83 9.24 -13.56 24.12
N ILE A 84 9.77 -13.10 22.99
CA ILE A 84 8.99 -12.73 21.81
C ILE A 84 9.38 -13.62 20.64
N VAL A 85 8.38 -14.21 19.99
CA VAL A 85 8.49 -14.85 18.67
C VAL A 85 7.97 -13.89 17.62
N PHE A 86 8.80 -13.49 16.67
CA PHE A 86 8.40 -12.63 15.57
C PHE A 86 8.39 -13.39 14.25
N VAL A 87 7.22 -13.42 13.60
CA VAL A 87 7.04 -14.05 12.29
C VAL A 87 6.81 -12.96 11.26
N ASP A 88 7.83 -12.68 10.43
CA ASP A 88 7.68 -11.74 9.33
C ASP A 88 7.00 -12.42 8.14
N GLU A 89 6.30 -11.64 7.32
CA GLU A 89 5.61 -12.14 6.12
C GLU A 89 4.70 -13.35 6.40
N ILE A 90 3.90 -13.28 7.46
CA ILE A 90 3.03 -14.40 7.87
C ILE A 90 2.08 -14.84 6.75
N ASP A 91 1.77 -13.97 5.80
CA ASP A 91 0.95 -14.26 4.61
C ASP A 91 1.59 -15.29 3.67
N ALA A 92 2.89 -15.56 3.78
CA ALA A 92 3.54 -16.65 3.02
C ALA A 92 2.98 -18.03 3.41
N VAL A 93 2.65 -18.24 4.69
CA VAL A 93 2.09 -19.51 5.23
C VAL A 93 0.62 -19.37 5.63
N GLY A 94 0.19 -18.18 6.01
CA GLY A 94 -1.14 -17.91 6.57
C GLY A 94 -2.23 -17.60 5.56
N ARG A 95 -2.09 -17.96 4.28
CA ARG A 95 -3.05 -17.66 3.23
C ARG A 95 -4.31 -18.52 3.33
N GLN A 96 -5.47 -17.95 2.94
CA GLN A 96 -6.76 -18.66 2.89
C GLN A 96 -6.69 -19.93 2.04
N ARG A 97 -7.40 -20.97 2.50
CA ARG A 97 -7.50 -22.28 1.85
C ARG A 97 -8.26 -22.18 0.54
N GLY A 98 -7.84 -22.90 -0.50
CA GLY A 98 -8.61 -23.11 -1.70
C GLY A 98 -8.26 -22.29 -2.95
N ALA A 99 -7.19 -21.50 -2.95
CA ALA A 99 -6.81 -20.70 -4.12
C ALA A 99 -5.66 -21.32 -4.95
N GLY A 100 -5.72 -22.60 -5.32
CA GLY A 100 -4.74 -23.16 -6.26
C GLY A 100 -4.62 -24.68 -6.26
N LEU A 101 -4.40 -25.25 -7.44
CA LEU A 101 -4.11 -26.67 -7.67
C LEU A 101 -2.58 -26.88 -7.71
N GLY A 102 -1.99 -27.48 -6.64
CA GLY A 102 -0.57 -27.84 -6.66
C GLY A 102 -0.01 -28.29 -5.31
N GLY A 103 0.95 -29.22 -5.29
CA GLY A 103 1.52 -29.91 -4.13
C GLY A 103 2.26 -29.06 -3.09
N GLY A 104 2.42 -27.75 -3.29
CA GLY A 104 2.95 -26.84 -2.27
C GLY A 104 1.89 -26.32 -1.28
N HIS A 105 0.63 -26.73 -1.41
CA HIS A 105 -0.47 -26.33 -0.52
C HIS A 105 -0.47 -27.14 0.77
N ASP A 106 -0.18 -28.42 0.72
CA ASP A 106 -0.26 -29.33 1.88
C ASP A 106 0.76 -28.95 2.95
N GLU A 107 1.96 -28.53 2.55
CA GLU A 107 3.00 -28.11 3.50
C GLU A 107 2.66 -26.78 4.19
N ARG A 108 2.17 -25.80 3.42
CA ARG A 108 1.73 -24.51 3.98
C ARG A 108 0.61 -24.70 5.00
N GLU A 109 -0.39 -25.52 4.66
CA GLU A 109 -1.50 -25.82 5.56
C GLU A 109 -1.01 -26.55 6.80
N GLN A 110 -0.08 -27.51 6.68
CA GLN A 110 0.48 -28.22 7.81
C GLN A 110 1.27 -27.27 8.71
N THR A 111 2.05 -26.38 8.13
CA THR A 111 2.83 -25.37 8.87
C THR A 111 1.91 -24.37 9.56
N LEU A 112 0.88 -23.87 8.86
CA LEU A 112 -0.13 -22.99 9.44
C LEU A 112 -0.83 -23.68 10.63
N ASN A 113 -1.28 -24.91 10.44
CA ASN A 113 -1.92 -25.69 11.51
C ASN A 113 -0.99 -25.87 12.70
N GLN A 114 0.31 -26.09 12.47
CA GLN A 114 1.28 -26.19 13.56
C GLN A 114 1.44 -24.86 14.32
N ILE A 115 1.49 -23.71 13.62
CA ILE A 115 1.50 -22.38 14.27
C ILE A 115 0.27 -22.22 15.15
N LEU A 116 -0.92 -22.57 14.64
CA LEU A 116 -2.17 -22.49 15.38
C LEU A 116 -2.15 -23.39 16.63
N VAL A 117 -1.66 -24.62 16.51
CA VAL A 117 -1.52 -25.57 17.63
C VAL A 117 -0.56 -25.03 18.69
N GLU A 118 0.59 -24.49 18.30
CA GLU A 118 1.54 -23.90 19.25
C GLU A 118 0.96 -22.69 19.98
N MET A 119 0.21 -21.82 19.27
CA MET A 119 -0.47 -20.67 19.89
C MET A 119 -1.61 -21.08 20.82
N ASP A 120 -2.40 -22.08 20.44
CA ASP A 120 -3.48 -22.60 21.28
C ASP A 120 -2.91 -23.31 22.54
N GLY A 121 -1.75 -23.96 22.40
CA GLY A 121 -1.04 -24.66 23.46
C GLY A 121 -0.26 -23.75 24.43
N PHE A 122 -0.37 -22.44 24.33
CA PHE A 122 0.16 -21.55 25.37
C PHE A 122 -0.74 -21.56 26.59
N ASP A 123 -0.22 -21.99 27.72
CA ASP A 123 -0.85 -21.82 29.01
C ASP A 123 -0.88 -20.33 29.42
N THR A 124 -1.81 -19.96 30.28
CA THR A 124 -1.98 -18.59 30.77
C THR A 124 -0.75 -18.01 31.49
N GLY A 125 0.26 -18.85 31.77
CA GLY A 125 1.53 -18.48 32.41
C GLY A 125 2.77 -18.56 31.54
N SER A 126 2.64 -18.88 30.23
CA SER A 126 3.82 -19.12 29.38
C SER A 126 4.65 -17.88 29.04
N ASN A 127 4.15 -16.67 29.30
CA ASN A 127 4.82 -15.37 29.07
C ASN A 127 5.55 -15.24 27.71
N VAL A 128 5.08 -15.97 26.68
CA VAL A 128 5.56 -15.87 25.29
C VAL A 128 4.55 -15.08 24.48
N ILE A 129 4.99 -14.02 23.81
CA ILE A 129 4.15 -13.22 22.91
C ILE A 129 4.58 -13.47 21.47
N VAL A 130 3.63 -13.83 20.63
CA VAL A 130 3.86 -13.98 19.19
C VAL A 130 3.50 -12.68 18.48
N ILE A 131 4.43 -12.08 17.78
CA ILE A 131 4.17 -10.91 16.94
C ILE A 131 4.31 -11.36 15.49
N ALA A 132 3.27 -11.18 14.68
CA ALA A 132 3.36 -11.45 13.25
C ALA A 132 3.24 -10.15 12.45
N ALA A 133 3.90 -10.09 11.30
CA ALA A 133 3.80 -8.97 10.39
C ALA A 133 3.31 -9.40 9.01
N THR A 134 2.45 -8.56 8.39
CA THR A 134 1.98 -8.75 7.03
C THR A 134 1.76 -7.42 6.32
N ASN A 135 1.97 -7.44 5.01
CA ASN A 135 1.58 -6.35 4.11
C ASN A 135 0.18 -6.60 3.49
N ARG A 136 -0.35 -7.81 3.64
CA ARG A 136 -1.57 -8.28 2.98
C ARG A 136 -2.53 -8.96 3.95
N PRO A 137 -3.19 -8.18 4.82
CA PRO A 137 -4.13 -8.76 5.79
C PRO A 137 -5.37 -9.40 5.13
N ASP A 138 -5.68 -9.00 3.90
CA ASP A 138 -6.81 -9.48 3.08
C ASP A 138 -6.71 -10.96 2.70
N VAL A 139 -5.49 -11.49 2.59
CA VAL A 139 -5.26 -12.88 2.19
C VAL A 139 -5.13 -13.85 3.35
N LEU A 140 -5.09 -13.37 4.60
CA LEU A 140 -4.89 -14.22 5.78
C LEU A 140 -6.09 -15.11 6.07
N ASP A 141 -5.79 -16.34 6.51
CA ASP A 141 -6.81 -17.27 6.99
C ASP A 141 -7.49 -16.71 8.25
N PRO A 142 -8.84 -16.61 8.28
CA PRO A 142 -9.59 -16.13 9.43
C PRO A 142 -9.29 -16.88 10.73
N ALA A 143 -8.81 -18.13 10.65
CA ALA A 143 -8.41 -18.90 11.81
C ALA A 143 -7.26 -18.28 12.61
N LEU A 144 -6.37 -17.55 11.94
CA LEU A 144 -5.29 -16.78 12.62
C LEU A 144 -5.83 -15.63 13.48
N LEU A 145 -6.96 -15.05 13.07
CA LEU A 145 -7.53 -13.83 13.68
C LEU A 145 -8.53 -14.13 14.79
N ARG A 146 -8.70 -15.43 15.17
CA ARG A 146 -9.60 -15.81 16.24
C ARG A 146 -9.06 -15.40 17.61
N PRO A 147 -9.96 -15.09 18.60
CA PRO A 147 -9.55 -14.83 19.97
C PRO A 147 -8.63 -15.93 20.53
N GLY A 148 -7.59 -15.50 21.23
CA GLY A 148 -6.56 -16.40 21.78
C GLY A 148 -5.39 -16.71 20.82
N ARG A 149 -5.41 -16.13 19.60
CA ARG A 149 -4.34 -16.18 18.61
C ARG A 149 -3.85 -14.76 18.32
N PHE A 150 -3.95 -14.27 17.08
CA PHE A 150 -3.66 -12.85 16.76
C PHE A 150 -4.90 -11.99 17.03
N ASP A 151 -5.24 -11.85 18.27
CA ASP A 151 -6.43 -11.12 18.73
C ASP A 151 -6.21 -9.60 18.83
N ARG A 152 -4.96 -9.15 18.81
CA ARG A 152 -4.61 -7.73 18.71
C ARG A 152 -4.05 -7.39 17.35
N ARG A 153 -4.63 -6.38 16.71
CA ARG A 153 -4.17 -5.84 15.45
C ARG A 153 -3.64 -4.44 15.65
N VAL A 154 -2.41 -4.19 15.17
CA VAL A 154 -1.78 -2.87 15.16
C VAL A 154 -1.50 -2.49 13.72
N VAL A 155 -2.09 -1.39 13.27
CA VAL A 155 -1.88 -0.86 11.91
C VAL A 155 -0.72 0.12 11.97
N LEU A 156 0.25 -0.05 11.08
CA LEU A 156 1.36 0.86 10.84
C LEU A 156 1.21 1.45 9.44
N ASP A 157 0.66 2.65 9.37
CA ASP A 157 0.55 3.41 8.14
C ASP A 157 1.87 4.10 7.79
N ASN A 158 1.95 4.69 6.59
CA ASN A 158 3.05 5.57 6.25
C ASN A 158 3.08 6.76 7.22
N PRO A 159 4.28 7.27 7.57
CA PRO A 159 4.40 8.35 8.54
C PRO A 159 3.79 9.66 8.02
N ASP A 160 3.15 10.40 8.91
CA ASP A 160 2.75 11.78 8.71
C ASP A 160 3.99 12.71 8.63
N ILE A 161 3.79 13.99 8.39
CA ILE A 161 4.88 14.95 8.24
C ILE A 161 5.81 14.97 9.46
N ASN A 162 5.26 14.90 10.68
CA ASN A 162 6.06 14.89 11.90
C ASN A 162 6.83 13.57 12.05
N GLY A 163 6.19 12.46 11.72
CA GLY A 163 6.83 11.15 11.65
C GLY A 163 7.97 11.12 10.62
N ARG A 164 7.78 11.74 9.44
CA ARG A 164 8.83 11.82 8.42
C ARG A 164 10.01 12.65 8.90
N ILE A 165 9.77 13.79 9.57
CA ILE A 165 10.84 14.62 10.17
C ILE A 165 11.62 13.78 11.18
N GLY A 166 10.95 13.11 12.12
CA GLY A 166 11.62 12.29 13.13
C GLY A 166 12.41 11.12 12.52
N ILE A 167 11.90 10.48 11.45
CA ILE A 167 12.63 9.43 10.73
C ILE A 167 13.87 10.00 10.03
N LEU A 168 13.74 11.15 9.36
CA LEU A 168 14.88 11.83 8.74
C LEU A 168 15.94 12.18 9.78
N GLU A 169 15.56 12.72 10.94
CA GLU A 169 16.47 13.03 12.05
C GLU A 169 17.26 11.80 12.52
N VAL A 170 16.61 10.64 12.56
CA VAL A 170 17.29 9.39 12.93
C VAL A 170 18.32 8.99 11.87
N HIS A 171 17.97 9.08 10.58
CA HIS A 171 18.83 8.59 9.49
C HIS A 171 19.96 9.54 9.10
N ILE A 172 19.87 10.83 9.45
CA ILE A 172 20.96 11.81 9.26
C ILE A 172 22.02 11.73 10.34
N LYS A 173 21.76 11.08 11.48
CA LYS A 173 22.75 10.94 12.56
C LYS A 173 24.06 10.36 12.02
N GLY A 174 25.17 11.00 12.33
CA GLY A 174 26.51 10.62 11.87
C GLY A 174 26.84 11.01 10.42
N LYS A 175 25.95 11.75 9.71
CA LYS A 175 26.26 12.30 8.39
C LYS A 175 26.52 13.80 8.49
N PRO A 176 27.59 14.32 7.87
CA PRO A 176 27.86 15.77 7.84
C PRO A 176 26.81 16.45 6.94
N LEU A 177 26.01 17.32 7.51
CA LEU A 177 25.03 18.14 6.78
C LEU A 177 25.51 19.56 6.61
N ASP A 178 25.15 20.17 5.48
CA ASP A 178 25.29 21.58 5.22
C ASP A 178 24.13 22.35 5.90
N HIS A 179 24.38 23.62 6.27
CA HIS A 179 23.38 24.52 6.86
C HIS A 179 22.18 24.82 5.95
N THR A 180 22.28 24.50 4.67
CA THR A 180 21.17 24.65 3.68
C THR A 180 20.09 23.57 3.79
N VAL A 181 20.31 22.52 4.59
CA VAL A 181 19.37 21.39 4.69
C VAL A 181 18.24 21.74 5.64
N ASP A 182 17.03 21.76 5.10
CA ASP A 182 15.79 21.92 5.85
C ASP A 182 15.01 20.59 5.82
N LEU A 183 14.93 19.91 6.97
CA LEU A 183 14.24 18.63 7.09
C LEU A 183 12.73 18.74 6.96
N GLU A 184 12.14 19.84 7.40
CA GLU A 184 10.72 20.11 7.25
C GLU A 184 10.35 20.24 5.77
N PHE A 185 11.16 21.00 5.02
CA PHE A 185 10.99 21.12 3.57
C PHE A 185 11.13 19.77 2.85
N ILE A 186 12.10 18.93 3.25
CA ILE A 186 12.27 17.58 2.68
C ILE A 186 11.06 16.70 3.02
N ALA A 187 10.56 16.77 4.26
CA ALA A 187 9.39 16.01 4.68
C ALA A 187 8.12 16.43 3.92
N LYS A 188 7.94 17.71 3.62
CA LYS A 188 6.86 18.22 2.75
C LYS A 188 6.97 17.69 1.31
N GLN A 189 8.19 17.46 0.81
CA GLN A 189 8.42 16.93 -0.54
C GLN A 189 8.23 15.42 -0.67
N THR A 190 8.06 14.70 0.43
CA THR A 190 8.00 13.23 0.49
C THR A 190 6.68 12.69 1.05
N PRO A 191 5.51 13.19 0.61
CA PRO A 191 4.23 12.64 1.05
C PRO A 191 4.12 11.16 0.66
N GLY A 192 3.59 10.34 1.56
CA GLY A 192 3.40 8.91 1.32
C GLY A 192 4.68 8.05 1.37
N PHE A 193 5.85 8.63 1.63
CA PHE A 193 7.07 7.83 1.81
C PHE A 193 7.00 7.00 3.08
N SER A 194 7.43 5.76 2.97
CA SER A 194 7.65 4.89 4.12
C SER A 194 8.96 5.24 4.83
N GLY A 195 9.17 4.67 6.02
CA GLY A 195 10.45 4.82 6.73
C GLY A 195 11.65 4.31 5.93
N ALA A 196 11.47 3.24 5.15
CA ALA A 196 12.51 2.70 4.28
C ALA A 196 12.83 3.64 3.10
N ASP A 197 11.82 4.30 2.51
CA ASP A 197 12.03 5.27 1.44
C ASP A 197 12.81 6.48 1.94
N LEU A 198 12.50 6.97 3.15
CA LEU A 198 13.22 8.09 3.79
C LEU A 198 14.66 7.71 4.12
N ALA A 199 14.90 6.49 4.61
CA ALA A 199 16.24 5.97 4.84
C ALA A 199 17.05 5.91 3.54
N ASN A 200 16.44 5.40 2.48
CA ASN A 200 17.03 5.36 1.14
C ASN A 200 17.31 6.77 0.59
N LEU A 201 16.39 7.71 0.76
CA LEU A 201 16.53 9.11 0.38
C LEU A 201 17.79 9.74 1.01
N VAL A 202 17.96 9.58 2.32
CA VAL A 202 19.12 10.11 3.04
C VAL A 202 20.42 9.45 2.57
N ASN A 203 20.38 8.16 2.26
CA ASN A 203 21.53 7.43 1.73
C ASN A 203 21.89 7.90 0.30
N GLU A 204 20.90 8.05 -0.58
CA GLU A 204 21.10 8.57 -1.95
C GLU A 204 21.67 10.00 -1.93
N ALA A 205 21.19 10.88 -1.03
CA ALA A 205 21.73 12.22 -0.89
C ALA A 205 23.22 12.19 -0.47
N ALA A 206 23.59 11.31 0.46
CA ALA A 206 24.98 11.13 0.87
C ALA A 206 25.86 10.58 -0.27
N ILE A 207 25.38 9.59 -1.02
CA ILE A 207 26.07 9.05 -2.20
C ILE A 207 26.30 10.16 -3.24
N LEU A 208 25.28 11.00 -3.48
CA LEU A 208 25.39 12.13 -4.41
C LEU A 208 26.44 13.15 -3.98
N ALA A 209 26.48 13.50 -2.70
CA ALA A 209 27.48 14.40 -2.13
C ALA A 209 28.90 13.82 -2.31
N ALA A 210 29.08 12.55 -1.98
CA ALA A 210 30.36 11.86 -2.14
C ALA A 210 30.83 11.81 -3.59
N ARG A 211 29.94 11.47 -4.54
CA ARG A 211 30.28 11.48 -5.99
C ARG A 211 30.67 12.84 -6.53
N LYS A 212 30.19 13.92 -5.92
CA LYS A 212 30.58 15.31 -6.26
C LYS A 212 31.81 15.79 -5.48
N GLY A 213 32.43 14.95 -4.66
CA GLY A 213 33.58 15.30 -3.84
C GLY A 213 33.28 16.31 -2.71
N LYS A 214 32.00 16.43 -2.30
CA LYS A 214 31.58 17.32 -1.23
C LYS A 214 31.92 16.74 0.15
N LYS A 215 32.19 17.60 1.11
CA LYS A 215 32.46 17.21 2.51
C LYS A 215 31.19 17.13 3.37
N ALA A 216 30.07 17.69 2.89
CA ALA A 216 28.78 17.68 3.55
C ALA A 216 27.66 17.53 2.53
N VAL A 217 26.53 16.99 2.99
CA VAL A 217 25.32 16.80 2.18
C VAL A 217 24.50 18.09 2.25
N GLY A 218 24.19 18.69 1.10
CA GLY A 218 23.43 19.93 1.03
C GLY A 218 22.00 19.72 0.50
N ALA A 219 21.21 20.80 0.50
CA ALA A 219 19.83 20.78 0.01
C ALA A 219 19.71 20.32 -1.45
N ALA A 220 20.68 20.67 -2.32
CA ALA A 220 20.69 20.24 -3.71
C ALA A 220 20.82 18.72 -3.88
N GLU A 221 21.59 18.05 -3.02
CA GLU A 221 21.72 16.61 -3.01
C GLU A 221 20.44 15.93 -2.54
N PHE A 222 19.76 16.48 -1.53
CA PHE A 222 18.45 15.99 -1.10
C PHE A 222 17.39 16.15 -2.18
N THR A 223 17.33 17.30 -2.85
CA THR A 223 16.37 17.53 -3.95
C THR A 223 16.56 16.51 -5.08
N GLU A 224 17.83 16.27 -5.49
CA GLU A 224 18.13 15.26 -6.50
C GLU A 224 17.84 13.84 -6.01
N ALA A 225 18.07 13.55 -4.72
CA ALA A 225 17.74 12.25 -4.15
C ALA A 225 16.23 11.99 -4.10
N VAL A 226 15.40 12.99 -3.77
CA VAL A 226 13.93 12.91 -3.87
C VAL A 226 13.51 12.52 -5.29
N ASP A 227 14.05 13.22 -6.29
CA ASP A 227 13.76 12.95 -7.69
C ASP A 227 14.16 11.53 -8.11
N ARG A 228 15.29 11.03 -7.60
CA ARG A 228 15.74 9.67 -7.87
C ARG A 228 14.87 8.60 -7.24
N VAL A 229 14.42 8.82 -6.03
CA VAL A 229 13.56 7.85 -5.34
C VAL A 229 12.20 7.80 -6.02
N ILE A 230 11.64 8.94 -6.45
CA ILE A 230 10.32 9.02 -7.10
C ILE A 230 10.38 8.53 -8.56
N ALA A 231 11.30 9.09 -9.36
CA ALA A 231 11.31 8.93 -10.82
C ALA A 231 12.49 8.09 -11.35
N GLY A 232 13.39 7.67 -10.47
CA GLY A 232 14.61 6.94 -10.84
C GLY A 232 15.77 7.85 -11.28
N PRO A 233 16.92 7.25 -11.63
CA PRO A 233 18.08 8.00 -12.06
C PRO A 233 17.86 8.66 -13.43
N GLU A 234 18.53 9.80 -13.65
CA GLU A 234 18.54 10.50 -14.93
C GLU A 234 19.15 9.63 -16.04
N ARG A 235 18.45 9.55 -17.17
CA ARG A 235 18.90 8.82 -18.36
C ARG A 235 19.72 9.71 -19.29
N LYS A 236 21.01 9.84 -19.00
CA LYS A 236 21.93 10.68 -19.82
C LYS A 236 22.15 10.16 -21.23
N SER A 237 21.94 8.88 -21.49
CA SER A 237 22.15 8.25 -22.79
C SER A 237 20.95 8.34 -23.75
N ARG A 238 19.78 8.77 -23.27
CA ARG A 238 18.59 8.90 -24.12
C ARG A 238 18.66 10.21 -24.89
N VAL A 239 18.94 10.12 -26.17
CA VAL A 239 18.83 11.27 -27.09
C VAL A 239 17.39 11.44 -27.48
N ILE A 240 16.74 12.43 -26.93
CA ILE A 240 15.34 12.78 -27.22
C ILE A 240 15.34 13.82 -28.35
N GLY A 241 14.57 13.58 -29.41
CA GLY A 241 14.41 14.50 -30.52
C GLY A 241 13.75 15.83 -30.08
N LEU A 242 13.97 16.89 -30.82
CA LEU A 242 13.39 18.21 -30.50
C LEU A 242 11.86 18.17 -30.43
N LYS A 243 11.21 17.48 -31.36
CA LYS A 243 9.72 17.32 -31.37
C LYS A 243 9.24 16.62 -30.10
N GLU A 244 9.89 15.51 -29.72
CA GLU A 244 9.54 14.76 -28.49
C GLU A 244 9.75 15.61 -27.22
N LYS A 245 10.84 16.41 -27.16
CA LYS A 245 11.06 17.35 -26.05
C LYS A 245 9.98 18.43 -25.97
N GLN A 246 9.54 18.95 -27.10
CA GLN A 246 8.46 19.91 -27.14
C GLN A 246 7.15 19.31 -26.64
N ILE A 247 6.79 18.12 -27.13
CA ILE A 247 5.60 17.41 -26.70
C ILE A 247 5.64 17.20 -25.17
N THR A 248 6.75 16.66 -24.65
CA THR A 248 6.93 16.46 -23.21
C THR A 248 6.81 17.79 -22.44
N ALA A 249 7.40 18.88 -22.94
CA ALA A 249 7.33 20.17 -22.27
C ALA A 249 5.91 20.72 -22.17
N TYR A 250 5.13 20.62 -23.22
CA TYR A 250 3.71 21.03 -23.21
C TYR A 250 2.88 20.11 -22.33
N HIS A 251 3.13 18.81 -22.36
CA HIS A 251 2.48 17.82 -21.51
C HIS A 251 2.67 18.16 -20.02
N GLU A 252 3.91 18.30 -19.57
CA GLU A 252 4.22 18.63 -18.17
C GLU A 252 3.72 20.04 -17.77
N ALA A 253 3.80 21.00 -18.70
CA ALA A 253 3.23 22.33 -18.49
C ALA A 253 1.71 22.29 -18.34
N GLY A 254 1.03 21.39 -19.06
CA GLY A 254 -0.40 21.16 -18.95
C GLY A 254 -0.81 20.71 -17.54
N HIS A 255 -0.13 19.70 -16.99
CA HIS A 255 -0.34 19.28 -15.61
C HIS A 255 -0.11 20.44 -14.62
N ALA A 256 0.99 21.14 -14.78
CA ALA A 256 1.36 22.24 -13.89
C ALA A 256 0.36 23.40 -13.96
N LEU A 257 -0.08 23.78 -15.15
CA LEU A 257 -1.03 24.89 -15.35
C LEU A 257 -2.39 24.56 -14.73
N VAL A 258 -2.90 23.35 -14.97
CA VAL A 258 -4.17 22.90 -14.39
C VAL A 258 -4.09 22.87 -12.87
N ALA A 259 -3.03 22.28 -12.30
CA ALA A 259 -2.84 22.26 -10.85
C ALA A 259 -2.73 23.67 -10.25
N TYR A 260 -2.03 24.58 -10.92
CA TYR A 260 -1.86 25.96 -10.45
C TYR A 260 -3.17 26.77 -10.47
N THR A 261 -4.07 26.49 -11.43
CA THR A 261 -5.33 27.25 -11.59
C THR A 261 -6.48 26.73 -10.74
N LEU A 262 -6.42 25.47 -10.28
CA LEU A 262 -7.47 24.86 -9.48
C LEU A 262 -7.24 25.09 -7.99
N PRO A 263 -8.22 25.64 -7.25
CA PRO A 263 -8.05 25.97 -5.84
C PRO A 263 -7.89 24.73 -4.93
N ASP A 264 -8.42 23.60 -5.35
CA ASP A 264 -8.41 22.35 -4.58
C ASP A 264 -7.33 21.37 -5.05
N ALA A 265 -6.46 21.77 -5.98
CA ALA A 265 -5.34 20.97 -6.44
C ALA A 265 -4.11 21.15 -5.54
N ASP A 266 -3.24 20.16 -5.53
CA ASP A 266 -1.97 20.24 -4.80
C ASP A 266 -1.00 21.22 -5.46
N ILE A 267 -0.12 21.83 -4.67
CA ILE A 267 0.84 22.82 -5.13
C ILE A 267 1.86 22.19 -6.08
N VAL A 268 2.18 22.89 -7.16
CA VAL A 268 3.23 22.49 -8.09
C VAL A 268 4.61 22.67 -7.44
N GLY A 269 5.25 21.58 -7.11
CA GLY A 269 6.58 21.59 -6.49
C GLY A 269 7.72 21.59 -7.49
N LYS A 270 7.58 20.89 -8.59
CA LYS A 270 8.60 20.79 -9.64
C LYS A 270 8.03 20.33 -10.96
N VAL A 271 8.50 20.96 -12.05
CA VAL A 271 8.25 20.50 -13.42
C VAL A 271 9.60 20.17 -14.06
N SER A 272 9.71 19.05 -14.73
CA SER A 272 10.96 18.59 -15.34
C SER A 272 10.70 17.84 -16.64
N ILE A 273 11.45 18.18 -17.66
CA ILE A 273 11.49 17.45 -18.95
C ILE A 273 12.72 16.55 -19.07
N VAL A 274 13.41 16.32 -17.96
CA VAL A 274 14.56 15.42 -17.89
C VAL A 274 14.06 13.98 -17.75
N ALA A 275 14.42 13.14 -18.71
CA ALA A 275 14.05 11.74 -18.70
C ALA A 275 14.65 10.99 -17.50
N ARG A 276 13.79 10.34 -16.70
CA ARG A 276 14.18 9.53 -15.53
C ARG A 276 13.45 8.19 -15.57
N GLY A 277 14.15 7.11 -15.26
CA GLY A 277 13.54 5.79 -15.25
C GLY A 277 12.81 5.48 -16.57
N SER A 278 11.52 5.24 -16.53
CA SER A 278 10.63 5.07 -17.69
C SER A 278 9.97 6.38 -18.18
N MET A 279 10.09 7.48 -17.42
CA MET A 279 9.40 8.75 -17.67
C MET A 279 10.20 9.63 -18.62
N GLY A 280 9.51 10.33 -19.55
CA GLY A 280 10.08 11.36 -20.43
C GLY A 280 10.25 12.72 -19.74
N GLY A 281 9.32 13.05 -18.84
CA GLY A 281 9.29 14.19 -17.95
C GLY A 281 8.46 13.84 -16.72
N TYR A 282 8.27 14.77 -15.79
CA TYR A 282 7.33 14.64 -14.69
C TYR A 282 7.00 15.99 -14.05
N THR A 283 5.77 16.09 -13.58
CA THR A 283 5.30 17.19 -12.74
C THR A 283 5.04 16.67 -11.34
N ARG A 284 5.81 17.18 -10.38
CA ARG A 284 5.66 16.81 -8.96
C ARG A 284 4.73 17.77 -8.26
N LEU A 285 3.66 17.24 -7.74
CA LEU A 285 2.74 17.95 -6.87
C LEU A 285 3.11 17.71 -5.40
N MET A 286 2.88 18.70 -4.57
CA MET A 286 3.16 18.65 -3.14
C MET A 286 1.88 19.08 -2.41
N PRO A 287 1.25 18.19 -1.62
CA PRO A 287 0.17 18.60 -0.76
C PRO A 287 0.70 19.52 0.36
N ASP A 288 -0.07 20.55 0.72
CA ASP A 288 0.27 21.45 1.83
C ASP A 288 0.36 20.70 3.17
N GLU A 289 -0.47 19.68 3.33
CA GLU A 289 -0.56 18.86 4.54
C GLU A 289 -0.93 17.41 4.20
N ASP A 290 -0.61 16.49 5.10
CA ASP A 290 -1.03 15.09 4.95
C ASP A 290 -2.53 14.99 5.17
N ARG A 291 -3.25 14.55 4.14
CA ARG A 291 -4.73 14.44 4.15
C ARG A 291 -5.17 13.00 4.32
N TYR A 292 -6.03 12.77 5.30
CA TYR A 292 -6.70 11.48 5.50
C TYR A 292 -8.06 11.42 4.83
N LEU A 293 -8.68 12.59 4.58
CA LEU A 293 -9.98 12.72 3.93
C LEU A 293 -9.84 13.55 2.67
N TYR A 294 -10.45 13.09 1.61
CA TYR A 294 -10.52 13.80 0.34
C TYR A 294 -11.96 14.18 0.04
N SER A 295 -12.20 15.44 -0.32
CA SER A 295 -13.49 15.91 -0.80
C SER A 295 -13.69 15.51 -2.27
N LYS A 296 -14.95 15.57 -2.73
CA LYS A 296 -15.26 15.36 -4.14
C LYS A 296 -14.55 16.38 -5.05
N SER A 297 -14.47 17.65 -4.62
CA SER A 297 -13.79 18.72 -5.38
C SER A 297 -12.30 18.42 -5.54
N GLN A 298 -11.63 17.91 -4.48
CA GLN A 298 -10.23 17.51 -4.56
C GLN A 298 -10.02 16.35 -5.53
N PHE A 299 -10.87 15.33 -5.53
CA PHE A 299 -10.78 14.25 -6.51
C PHE A 299 -10.99 14.75 -7.94
N LEU A 300 -11.94 15.67 -8.16
CA LEU A 300 -12.13 16.30 -9.47
C LEU A 300 -10.90 17.13 -9.88
N GLY A 301 -10.28 17.84 -8.94
CA GLY A 301 -9.00 18.53 -9.16
C GLY A 301 -7.87 17.57 -9.56
N MET A 302 -7.74 16.43 -8.86
CA MET A 302 -6.76 15.39 -9.20
C MET A 302 -7.01 14.82 -10.61
N LEU A 303 -8.27 14.54 -10.98
CA LEU A 303 -8.63 14.07 -12.31
C LEU A 303 -8.30 15.10 -13.39
N ALA A 304 -8.66 16.37 -13.18
CA ALA A 304 -8.38 17.44 -14.12
C ALA A 304 -6.87 17.62 -14.30
N THR A 305 -6.11 17.61 -13.20
CA THR A 305 -4.65 17.71 -13.25
C THR A 305 -4.03 16.53 -14.00
N ALA A 306 -4.47 15.29 -13.73
CA ALA A 306 -3.97 14.10 -14.42
C ALA A 306 -4.24 14.12 -15.93
N LEU A 307 -5.35 14.73 -16.37
CA LEU A 307 -5.70 14.86 -17.79
C LEU A 307 -5.06 16.09 -18.46
N GLY A 308 -4.50 17.03 -17.68
CA GLY A 308 -3.96 18.29 -18.16
C GLY A 308 -2.87 18.15 -19.22
N GLY A 309 -1.96 17.18 -19.04
CA GLY A 309 -0.90 16.90 -20.01
C GLY A 309 -1.44 16.46 -21.37
N ARG A 310 -2.38 15.50 -21.37
CA ARG A 310 -3.02 15.01 -22.60
C ARG A 310 -3.74 16.13 -23.35
N ILE A 311 -4.50 16.97 -22.64
CA ILE A 311 -5.24 18.08 -23.24
C ILE A 311 -4.28 19.13 -23.82
N ALA A 312 -3.16 19.38 -23.16
CA ALA A 312 -2.12 20.30 -23.68
C ALA A 312 -1.50 19.77 -24.98
N GLU A 313 -1.26 18.45 -25.13
CA GLU A 313 -0.82 17.86 -26.39
C GLU A 313 -1.86 18.06 -27.49
N GLU A 314 -3.12 17.76 -27.23
CA GLU A 314 -4.23 17.89 -28.18
C GLU A 314 -4.38 19.33 -28.67
N ILE A 315 -4.39 20.31 -27.75
CA ILE A 315 -4.54 21.74 -28.12
C ILE A 315 -3.36 22.23 -28.95
N GLN A 316 -2.12 21.84 -28.61
CA GLN A 316 -0.94 22.41 -29.26
C GLN A 316 -0.55 21.69 -30.56
N PHE A 317 -0.75 20.38 -30.63
CA PHE A 317 -0.22 19.56 -31.72
C PHE A 317 -1.32 18.93 -32.59
N ASP A 318 -2.59 19.03 -32.17
CA ASP A 318 -3.73 18.34 -32.80
C ASP A 318 -3.48 16.84 -32.93
N GLU A 319 -2.74 16.27 -31.96
CA GLU A 319 -2.30 14.89 -31.94
C GLU A 319 -2.26 14.36 -30.48
N LEU A 320 -2.45 13.06 -30.30
CA LEU A 320 -2.37 12.39 -29.01
C LEU A 320 -1.24 11.38 -29.04
N THR A 321 -0.43 11.37 -27.98
CA THR A 321 0.66 10.42 -27.86
C THR A 321 0.39 9.35 -26.80
N THR A 322 1.20 8.31 -26.80
CA THR A 322 1.19 7.28 -25.74
C THR A 322 1.77 7.79 -24.41
N GLY A 323 2.32 9.01 -24.37
CA GLY A 323 2.90 9.62 -23.17
C GLY A 323 1.92 9.71 -22.01
N ALA A 324 0.64 9.95 -22.28
CA ALA A 324 -0.42 10.06 -21.28
C ALA A 324 -0.97 8.73 -20.75
N SER A 325 -0.37 7.58 -21.09
CA SER A 325 -0.91 6.26 -20.67
C SER A 325 -1.01 6.08 -19.17
N ASN A 326 0.01 6.48 -18.42
CA ASN A 326 0.01 6.41 -16.96
C ASN A 326 -1.00 7.37 -16.32
N ASP A 327 -1.16 8.56 -16.89
CA ASP A 327 -2.12 9.57 -16.40
C ASP A 327 -3.55 9.10 -16.58
N LEU A 328 -3.85 8.46 -17.73
CA LEU A 328 -5.14 7.84 -17.99
C LEU A 328 -5.43 6.68 -17.04
N GLU A 329 -4.43 5.86 -16.73
CA GLU A 329 -4.56 4.77 -15.75
C GLU A 329 -4.87 5.31 -14.36
N GLN A 330 -4.13 6.34 -13.91
CA GLN A 330 -4.36 6.98 -12.62
C GLN A 330 -5.73 7.67 -12.56
N ALA A 331 -6.09 8.43 -13.59
CA ALA A 331 -7.39 9.08 -13.68
C ALA A 331 -8.53 8.05 -13.63
N THR A 332 -8.41 6.95 -14.37
CA THR A 332 -9.39 5.86 -14.36
C THR A 332 -9.52 5.23 -12.98
N LYS A 333 -8.41 4.96 -12.30
CA LYS A 333 -8.40 4.42 -10.94
C LYS A 333 -9.11 5.35 -9.95
N ILE A 334 -8.81 6.65 -10.00
CA ILE A 334 -9.46 7.67 -9.16
C ILE A 334 -10.96 7.70 -9.44
N ALA A 335 -11.36 7.81 -10.72
CA ALA A 335 -12.76 7.85 -11.10
C ALA A 335 -13.54 6.61 -10.63
N ARG A 336 -12.97 5.42 -10.79
CA ARG A 336 -13.55 4.17 -10.27
C ARG A 336 -13.72 4.22 -8.74
N GLN A 337 -12.70 4.67 -8.00
CA GLN A 337 -12.79 4.78 -6.55
C GLN A 337 -13.86 5.79 -6.11
N MET A 338 -13.99 6.94 -6.79
CA MET A 338 -15.05 7.91 -6.52
C MET A 338 -16.43 7.28 -6.64
N VAL A 339 -16.61 6.41 -7.62
CA VAL A 339 -17.87 5.72 -7.88
C VAL A 339 -18.08 4.57 -6.89
N THR A 340 -17.19 3.57 -6.92
CA THR A 340 -17.44 2.26 -6.28
C THR A 340 -17.13 2.24 -4.79
N ARG A 341 -16.19 3.06 -4.33
CA ARG A 341 -15.74 3.05 -2.93
C ARG A 341 -16.31 4.19 -2.10
N TYR A 342 -16.43 5.39 -2.71
CA TYR A 342 -16.79 6.60 -1.97
C TYR A 342 -18.20 7.11 -2.27
N GLY A 343 -18.89 6.59 -3.29
CA GLY A 343 -20.24 7.03 -3.66
C GLY A 343 -20.32 8.52 -4.01
N MET A 344 -19.23 9.11 -4.49
CA MET A 344 -19.13 10.56 -4.74
C MET A 344 -19.76 11.01 -6.06
N THR A 345 -20.26 10.09 -6.85
CA THR A 345 -20.96 10.37 -8.11
C THR A 345 -22.40 9.93 -7.99
N LYS A 346 -23.29 10.59 -8.72
CA LYS A 346 -24.70 10.17 -8.77
C LYS A 346 -24.85 8.93 -9.66
N TRP A 347 -24.36 7.79 -9.21
CA TRP A 347 -24.80 6.49 -9.74
C TRP A 347 -26.24 6.18 -9.32
N SER A 348 -26.86 7.05 -8.52
CA SER A 348 -28.23 6.92 -8.05
C SER A 348 -29.31 7.02 -9.14
N LYS A 349 -28.95 7.00 -10.43
CA LYS A 349 -29.88 6.83 -11.52
C LYS A 349 -30.01 5.38 -12.01
N TYR A 350 -29.14 4.49 -11.53
CA TYR A 350 -29.19 3.08 -11.92
C TYR A 350 -29.69 2.27 -10.73
N GLU A 351 -30.81 1.61 -10.93
CA GLU A 351 -31.31 0.64 -9.97
C GLU A 351 -30.52 -0.64 -10.17
N GLU A 352 -29.85 -1.12 -9.11
CA GLU A 352 -29.17 -2.40 -9.15
C GLU A 352 -30.24 -3.50 -9.11
N VAL A 353 -30.33 -4.26 -10.18
CA VAL A 353 -31.38 -5.28 -10.34
C VAL A 353 -30.77 -6.66 -10.56
N PRO A 354 -31.45 -7.73 -10.17
CA PRO A 354 -31.02 -9.11 -10.47
C PRO A 354 -30.95 -9.36 -11.99
N ILE A 355 -30.06 -10.26 -12.41
CA ILE A 355 -29.92 -10.66 -13.82
C ILE A 355 -31.25 -11.19 -14.43
N THR A 356 -32.10 -11.74 -13.59
CA THR A 356 -33.45 -12.19 -14.00
C THR A 356 -34.30 -11.06 -14.58
N THR A 357 -34.15 -9.84 -14.08
CA THR A 357 -34.85 -8.64 -14.60
C THR A 357 -34.42 -8.32 -16.03
N LEU A 358 -33.12 -8.48 -16.36
CA LEU A 358 -32.64 -8.31 -17.73
C LEU A 358 -33.21 -9.38 -18.65
N VAL A 359 -33.19 -10.66 -18.21
CA VAL A 359 -33.73 -11.80 -18.99
C VAL A 359 -35.21 -11.58 -19.27
N GLU A 360 -36.02 -11.27 -18.26
CA GLU A 360 -37.43 -10.95 -18.40
C GLU A 360 -37.67 -9.74 -19.32
N GLY A 361 -36.80 -8.72 -19.25
CA GLY A 361 -36.88 -7.55 -20.12
C GLY A 361 -36.60 -7.89 -21.60
N ILE A 362 -35.64 -8.80 -21.85
CA ILE A 362 -35.35 -9.30 -23.20
C ILE A 362 -36.53 -10.09 -23.74
N ASP A 363 -37.07 -11.04 -22.98
CA ASP A 363 -38.22 -11.88 -23.37
C ASP A 363 -39.46 -11.04 -23.66
N GLN A 364 -39.62 -9.90 -22.97
CA GLN A 364 -40.74 -8.98 -23.20
C GLN A 364 -40.45 -7.92 -24.28
N GLY A 365 -39.30 -7.96 -24.94
CA GLY A 365 -38.89 -6.98 -25.96
C GLY A 365 -38.79 -5.56 -25.46
N LYS A 366 -38.51 -5.37 -24.18
CA LYS A 366 -38.43 -4.06 -23.51
C LYS A 366 -37.02 -3.50 -23.42
N VAL A 367 -35.97 -4.27 -23.66
CA VAL A 367 -34.58 -3.84 -23.60
C VAL A 367 -34.24 -3.05 -24.87
N GLU A 368 -33.76 -1.83 -24.73
CA GLU A 368 -33.34 -0.96 -25.85
C GLU A 368 -31.84 -1.07 -26.15
N SER A 369 -31.01 -1.11 -25.11
CA SER A 369 -29.54 -1.23 -25.24
C SER A 369 -28.94 -1.98 -24.07
N ILE A 370 -27.85 -2.67 -24.34
CA ILE A 370 -27.01 -3.33 -23.32
C ILE A 370 -25.57 -2.88 -23.59
N GLU A 371 -24.92 -2.36 -22.58
CA GLU A 371 -23.50 -1.95 -22.62
C GLU A 371 -22.72 -2.70 -21.54
N ILE A 372 -21.53 -3.17 -21.87
CA ILE A 372 -20.70 -3.95 -20.97
C ILE A 372 -19.50 -3.11 -20.55
N TYR A 373 -19.33 -2.91 -19.23
CA TYR A 373 -18.21 -2.18 -18.63
C TYR A 373 -17.47 -3.09 -17.63
N GLY A 374 -16.50 -3.85 -18.11
CA GLY A 374 -15.77 -4.80 -17.26
C GLY A 374 -16.71 -5.91 -16.75
N ASN A 375 -16.97 -5.93 -15.45
CA ASN A 375 -17.89 -6.89 -14.81
C ASN A 375 -19.30 -6.33 -14.62
N ASP A 376 -19.63 -5.20 -15.23
CA ASP A 376 -20.92 -4.56 -15.09
C ASP A 376 -21.68 -4.57 -16.41
N LEU A 377 -22.96 -4.92 -16.35
CA LEU A 377 -23.90 -4.79 -17.46
C LEU A 377 -24.82 -3.61 -17.18
N LEU A 378 -24.73 -2.60 -18.02
CA LEU A 378 -25.65 -1.48 -18.03
C LEU A 378 -26.70 -1.70 -19.11
N PHE A 379 -27.98 -1.65 -18.79
CA PHE A 379 -29.03 -1.82 -19.77
C PHE A 379 -30.15 -0.78 -19.60
N THR A 380 -30.75 -0.44 -20.72
CA THR A 380 -31.86 0.52 -20.78
C THR A 380 -33.14 -0.22 -21.13
N MET A 381 -34.18 -0.03 -20.32
CA MET A 381 -35.52 -0.59 -20.58
C MET A 381 -36.53 0.49 -20.91
N LYS A 382 -37.47 0.17 -21.80
CA LYS A 382 -38.67 0.99 -22.04
C LYS A 382 -39.66 0.84 -20.89
N SER A 383 -39.91 1.91 -20.18
CA SER A 383 -40.92 2.01 -19.15
C SER A 383 -42.04 2.95 -19.59
N ARG A 384 -43.26 2.78 -18.99
CA ARG A 384 -44.38 3.70 -19.20
C ARG A 384 -44.06 5.14 -18.75
N ARG A 385 -43.01 5.35 -17.93
CA ARG A 385 -42.57 6.65 -17.41
C ARG A 385 -41.33 7.21 -18.13
N GLY A 386 -40.83 6.55 -19.18
CA GLY A 386 -39.62 6.93 -19.91
C GLY A 386 -38.57 5.81 -19.90
N LYS A 387 -37.31 6.16 -20.21
CA LYS A 387 -36.20 5.21 -20.21
C LYS A 387 -35.71 5.02 -18.77
N GLU A 388 -35.68 3.76 -18.32
CA GLU A 388 -35.09 3.38 -17.05
C GLU A 388 -33.75 2.67 -17.32
N LEU A 389 -32.69 3.16 -16.68
CA LEU A 389 -31.35 2.60 -16.75
C LEU A 389 -31.14 1.72 -15.53
N SER A 390 -30.77 0.47 -15.75
CA SER A 390 -30.51 -0.51 -14.69
C SER A 390 -29.11 -1.08 -14.82
N LEU A 391 -28.51 -1.44 -13.69
CA LEU A 391 -27.16 -2.00 -13.58
C LEU A 391 -27.21 -3.41 -13.03
N ILE A 392 -26.40 -4.31 -13.60
CA ILE A 392 -26.15 -5.65 -13.05
C ILE A 392 -24.64 -5.80 -12.86
N HIS A 393 -24.23 -6.11 -11.65
CA HIS A 393 -22.85 -6.49 -11.37
C HIS A 393 -22.68 -7.99 -11.56
N ILE A 394 -21.83 -8.39 -12.50
CA ILE A 394 -21.47 -9.79 -12.70
C ILE A 394 -20.30 -10.08 -11.74
N SER A 395 -20.61 -10.57 -10.54
CA SER A 395 -19.62 -11.24 -9.71
C SER A 395 -19.13 -12.47 -10.48
N GLU A 396 -17.80 -12.76 -10.45
CA GLU A 396 -17.18 -13.91 -11.14
C GLU A 396 -18.10 -15.14 -11.15
N PRO A 397 -18.25 -15.81 -12.30
CA PRO A 397 -19.13 -16.95 -12.39
C PRO A 397 -18.65 -18.04 -11.42
N THR A 398 -19.36 -18.22 -10.33
CA THR A 398 -19.35 -19.50 -9.64
C THR A 398 -19.77 -20.52 -10.70
N SER A 399 -18.82 -21.37 -11.09
CA SER A 399 -18.90 -22.38 -12.14
C SER A 399 -20.12 -23.29 -11.96
N ARG A 400 -21.31 -22.90 -12.45
CA ARG A 400 -22.49 -23.81 -12.54
C ARG A 400 -23.67 -23.28 -13.34
N TYR A 401 -23.52 -22.46 -14.36
CA TYR A 401 -24.54 -22.32 -15.40
C TYR A 401 -23.86 -22.18 -16.75
N ALA A 402 -23.50 -23.34 -17.32
CA ALA A 402 -23.32 -23.43 -18.77
C ALA A 402 -24.70 -23.21 -19.38
N ILE A 403 -24.88 -22.15 -20.12
CA ILE A 403 -26.05 -21.96 -20.98
C ILE A 403 -25.83 -22.90 -22.16
N SER A 404 -26.63 -23.97 -22.19
CA SER A 404 -26.85 -24.82 -23.38
C SER A 404 -27.75 -24.10 -24.39
#